data_56b6073a725f12d735a672f4029f897d
#
_entry.id   56b6073a725f12d735a672f4029f897d
#
_cell.length_a   1.000
_cell.length_b   1.000
_cell.length_c   1.000
_cell.angle_alpha   90.00
_cell.angle_beta   90.00
_cell.angle_gamma   90.00
#
_symmetry.space_group_name_H-M   'P 1'
#
loop_
_entity.id
_entity.type
_entity.pdbx_description
1 polymer ?
#
loop_
_entity_poly.entity_id
_entity_poly.type
_entity_poly.pdbx_seq_one_letter_code
_entity_poly.pdbx_strand_id
1 'polypeptide(L)'
;DFFLDYIPMYDKFRAVSSILVIAEFTIPLLAVLALKEVMARPQLVKERARSFYISLGLTGGIALLFALAPGFFFPSYVSSMEMQALQGIPADQLAPLLANLEEIRRSVFTSDAWRSFFIIMIGTAVLWLYGMGKLKAKVTILALAVLCLADMWSVNKRYLYDDQFVEKVQQDNSFKPTETDKAILADKTLDFRVLNLAGNTFNENTTSYWHKSIGGYHAAKLRRYQEMIEEHISTEMNGVFKAVSEAGGDMQKVAPSGFPVLNMLNTRYFIFPLQGGKTVPIRNPHTLGNAWFVNEVQYVDNANEEIDALHRIDPAKTAVVDKKFSAEVKSA
;
A
#
# COMPACT_ATOMS: atom_id res chain seq x y z
N ASP A 1 -16.53 -6.96 -1.01
CA ASP A 1 -17.09 -8.18 -1.08
C ASP A 1 -17.20 -8.89 -2.44
N PHE A 2 -17.99 -8.48 -3.47
CA PHE A 2 -18.07 -9.23 -4.72
C PHE A 2 -16.69 -9.57 -5.34
N PHE A 3 -15.76 -8.63 -5.42
CA PHE A 3 -14.43 -8.87 -5.98
C PHE A 3 -13.58 -9.79 -5.09
N LEU A 4 -13.71 -9.69 -3.78
CA LEU A 4 -13.00 -10.54 -2.83
C LEU A 4 -13.51 -11.99 -2.87
N ASP A 5 -14.83 -12.16 -3.09
CA ASP A 5 -15.49 -13.46 -3.00
C ASP A 5 -15.44 -14.24 -4.32
N TYR A 6 -15.49 -13.54 -5.47
CA TYR A 6 -15.68 -14.19 -6.78
C TYR A 6 -14.53 -14.04 -7.77
N ILE A 7 -13.59 -13.11 -7.54
CA ILE A 7 -12.46 -12.94 -8.46
C ILE A 7 -11.27 -13.79 -7.98
N PRO A 8 -10.81 -14.77 -8.78
CA PRO A 8 -9.69 -15.61 -8.42
C PRO A 8 -8.44 -14.80 -8.09
N MET A 9 -7.74 -15.16 -7.02
CA MET A 9 -6.51 -14.53 -6.53
C MET A 9 -6.67 -13.11 -5.95
N TYR A 10 -7.85 -12.49 -6.05
CA TYR A 10 -8.04 -11.11 -5.60
C TYR A 10 -7.85 -10.97 -4.07
N ASP A 11 -8.27 -11.97 -3.32
CA ASP A 11 -8.15 -12.07 -1.86
C ASP A 11 -6.74 -12.42 -1.35
N LYS A 12 -5.81 -12.78 -2.25
CA LYS A 12 -4.45 -13.23 -1.87
C LYS A 12 -3.47 -12.08 -1.61
N PHE A 13 -3.82 -10.85 -1.98
CA PHE A 13 -2.97 -9.69 -1.84
C PHE A 13 -3.53 -8.68 -0.84
N ARG A 14 -2.64 -8.05 -0.07
CA ARG A 14 -3.00 -7.01 0.91
C ARG A 14 -3.62 -5.77 0.25
N ALA A 15 -3.06 -5.31 -0.85
CA ALA A 15 -3.49 -4.09 -1.55
C ALA A 15 -4.14 -4.45 -2.89
N VAL A 16 -5.35 -4.99 -2.81
CA VAL A 16 -6.13 -5.39 -3.99
C VAL A 16 -6.52 -4.22 -4.90
N SER A 17 -6.49 -2.99 -4.38
CA SER A 17 -6.70 -1.75 -5.16
C SER A 17 -5.70 -1.56 -6.31
N SER A 18 -4.56 -2.28 -6.31
CA SER A 18 -3.59 -2.26 -7.42
C SER A 18 -4.21 -2.66 -8.77
N ILE A 19 -5.33 -3.40 -8.78
CA ILE A 19 -6.06 -3.75 -10.00
C ILE A 19 -6.63 -2.51 -10.73
N LEU A 20 -6.82 -1.40 -10.01
CA LEU A 20 -7.29 -0.15 -10.59
C LEU A 20 -6.36 0.40 -11.68
N VAL A 21 -5.08 -0.02 -11.71
CA VAL A 21 -4.14 0.35 -12.79
C VAL A 21 -4.67 -0.07 -14.17
N ILE A 22 -5.44 -1.17 -14.23
CA ILE A 22 -6.07 -1.60 -15.48
C ILE A 22 -7.09 -0.55 -15.95
N ALA A 23 -7.92 -0.04 -15.04
CA ALA A 23 -8.88 1.02 -15.34
C ALA A 23 -8.16 2.35 -15.68
N GLU A 24 -7.13 2.70 -14.94
CA GLU A 24 -6.31 3.91 -15.16
C GLU A 24 -5.61 3.90 -16.53
N PHE A 25 -5.29 2.73 -17.05
CA PHE A 25 -4.73 2.60 -18.41
C PHE A 25 -5.82 2.51 -19.48
N THR A 26 -6.84 1.66 -19.27
CA THR A 26 -7.82 1.37 -20.33
C THR A 26 -8.80 2.52 -20.58
N ILE A 27 -9.21 3.27 -19.55
CA ILE A 27 -10.13 4.41 -19.73
C ILE A 27 -9.51 5.52 -20.58
N PRO A 28 -8.27 6.02 -20.30
CA PRO A 28 -7.61 6.98 -21.18
C PRO A 28 -7.34 6.44 -22.59
N LEU A 29 -6.98 5.16 -22.72
CA LEU A 29 -6.81 4.54 -24.03
C LEU A 29 -8.08 4.59 -24.87
N LEU A 30 -9.23 4.21 -24.28
CA LEU A 30 -10.52 4.29 -24.95
C LEU A 30 -10.90 5.73 -25.30
N ALA A 31 -10.60 6.69 -24.42
CA ALA A 31 -10.84 8.11 -24.70
C ALA A 31 -10.01 8.61 -25.90
N VAL A 32 -8.74 8.22 -26.00
CA VAL A 32 -7.87 8.57 -27.15
C VAL A 32 -8.36 7.90 -28.44
N LEU A 33 -8.81 6.64 -28.38
CA LEU A 33 -9.37 5.94 -29.55
C LEU A 33 -10.67 6.60 -30.01
N ALA A 34 -11.56 6.99 -29.09
CA ALA A 34 -12.77 7.72 -29.40
C ALA A 34 -12.46 9.10 -30.00
N LEU A 35 -11.49 9.81 -29.44
CA LEU A 35 -11.02 11.09 -30.00
C LEU A 35 -10.47 10.91 -31.41
N LYS A 36 -9.66 9.89 -31.69
CA LYS A 36 -9.16 9.57 -33.04
C LYS A 36 -10.32 9.40 -34.04
N GLU A 37 -11.38 8.71 -33.63
CA GLU A 37 -12.54 8.48 -34.48
C GLU A 37 -13.30 9.80 -34.77
N VAL A 38 -13.49 10.63 -33.76
CA VAL A 38 -14.09 11.96 -33.88
C VAL A 38 -13.23 12.88 -34.76
N MET A 39 -11.90 12.81 -34.63
CA MET A 39 -10.98 13.59 -35.47
C MET A 39 -11.06 13.16 -36.95
N ALA A 40 -11.21 11.89 -37.22
CA ALA A 40 -11.35 11.35 -38.56
C ALA A 40 -12.72 11.69 -39.20
N ARG A 41 -13.78 11.72 -38.39
CA ARG A 41 -15.17 11.95 -38.84
C ARG A 41 -15.89 12.95 -37.92
N PRO A 42 -15.67 14.27 -38.08
CA PRO A 42 -16.25 15.31 -37.21
C PRO A 42 -17.78 15.28 -37.10
N GLN A 43 -18.46 14.87 -38.18
CA GLN A 43 -19.92 14.75 -38.25
C GLN A 43 -20.50 13.74 -37.25
N LEU A 44 -19.69 12.80 -36.71
CA LEU A 44 -20.11 11.86 -35.69
C LEU A 44 -20.68 12.54 -34.46
N VAL A 45 -20.15 13.70 -34.08
CA VAL A 45 -20.64 14.47 -32.93
C VAL A 45 -22.12 14.86 -33.11
N LYS A 46 -22.53 15.22 -34.35
CA LYS A 46 -23.92 15.54 -34.69
C LYS A 46 -24.77 14.29 -34.89
N GLU A 47 -24.26 13.32 -35.62
CA GLU A 47 -24.96 12.05 -35.92
C GLU A 47 -25.28 11.29 -34.64
N ARG A 48 -24.40 11.34 -33.66
CA ARG A 48 -24.52 10.70 -32.36
C ARG A 48 -24.82 11.68 -31.21
N ALA A 49 -25.47 12.83 -31.52
CA ALA A 49 -25.75 13.88 -30.57
C ALA A 49 -26.44 13.38 -29.27
N ARG A 50 -27.37 12.43 -29.41
CA ARG A 50 -28.05 11.81 -28.25
C ARG A 50 -27.03 11.15 -27.30
N SER A 51 -26.10 10.35 -27.80
CA SER A 51 -25.06 9.70 -27.00
C SER A 51 -24.11 10.74 -26.39
N PHE A 52 -23.78 11.77 -27.14
CA PHE A 52 -22.94 12.88 -26.67
C PHE A 52 -23.57 13.63 -25.47
N TYR A 53 -24.86 13.96 -25.55
CA TYR A 53 -25.58 14.61 -24.45
C TYR A 53 -25.80 13.67 -23.23
N ILE A 54 -26.04 12.37 -23.47
CA ILE A 54 -26.12 11.39 -22.40
C ILE A 54 -24.78 11.31 -21.66
N SER A 55 -23.66 11.24 -22.40
CA SER A 55 -22.32 11.22 -21.79
C SER A 55 -22.05 12.49 -20.99
N LEU A 56 -22.41 13.66 -21.52
CA LEU A 56 -22.30 14.92 -20.80
C LEU A 56 -23.15 14.92 -19.51
N GLY A 57 -24.38 14.42 -19.57
CA GLY A 57 -25.25 14.32 -18.39
C GLY A 57 -24.72 13.37 -17.33
N LEU A 58 -24.16 12.22 -17.76
CA LEU A 58 -23.58 11.23 -16.85
C LEU A 58 -22.24 11.67 -16.24
N THR A 59 -21.49 12.55 -16.88
CA THR A 59 -20.19 13.03 -16.35
C THR A 59 -20.32 14.42 -15.76
N GLY A 60 -20.61 15.43 -16.57
CA GLY A 60 -20.75 16.81 -16.14
C GLY A 60 -21.97 17.03 -15.21
N GLY A 61 -23.09 16.32 -15.49
CA GLY A 61 -24.29 16.39 -14.62
C GLY A 61 -24.02 15.83 -13.23
N ILE A 62 -23.34 14.69 -13.12
CA ILE A 62 -22.95 14.12 -11.81
C ILE A 62 -21.96 15.04 -11.08
N ALA A 63 -20.96 15.59 -11.79
CA ALA A 63 -20.02 16.55 -11.20
C ALA A 63 -20.74 17.78 -10.67
N LEU A 64 -21.72 18.30 -11.40
CA LEU A 64 -22.55 19.44 -10.97
C LEU A 64 -23.40 19.10 -9.74
N LEU A 65 -24.02 17.92 -9.70
CA LEU A 65 -24.77 17.45 -8.55
C LEU A 65 -23.90 17.37 -7.28
N PHE A 66 -22.70 16.84 -7.40
CA PHE A 66 -21.75 16.78 -6.29
C PHE A 66 -21.28 18.17 -5.85
N ALA A 67 -21.12 19.11 -6.79
CA ALA A 67 -20.75 20.48 -6.47
C ALA A 67 -21.86 21.25 -5.75
N LEU A 68 -23.14 21.05 -6.14
CA LEU A 68 -24.28 21.78 -5.60
C LEU A 68 -24.84 21.16 -4.31
N ALA A 69 -24.81 19.83 -4.21
CA ALA A 69 -25.43 19.10 -3.10
C ALA A 69 -24.51 18.02 -2.51
N PRO A 70 -23.28 18.37 -2.07
CA PRO A 70 -22.31 17.40 -1.56
C PRO A 70 -22.83 16.61 -0.36
N GLY A 71 -23.54 17.26 0.57
CA GLY A 71 -24.07 16.64 1.79
C GLY A 71 -25.25 15.69 1.56
N PHE A 72 -25.91 15.75 0.39
CA PHE A 72 -26.96 14.79 0.06
C PHE A 72 -26.39 13.40 -0.27
N PHE A 73 -25.25 13.37 -0.96
CA PHE A 73 -24.59 12.11 -1.37
C PHE A 73 -23.63 11.59 -0.30
N PHE A 74 -23.00 12.49 0.43
CA PHE A 74 -22.02 12.17 1.47
C PHE A 74 -22.37 12.92 2.76
N PRO A 75 -23.18 12.30 3.63
CA PRO A 75 -23.66 12.94 4.87
C PRO A 75 -22.54 13.11 5.92
N SER A 76 -21.48 12.30 5.83
CA SER A 76 -20.29 12.43 6.68
C SER A 76 -19.02 12.21 5.85
N TYR A 77 -17.98 12.96 6.19
CA TYR A 77 -16.64 12.88 5.61
C TYR A 77 -15.62 12.25 6.57
N VAL A 78 -16.09 11.72 7.71
CA VAL A 78 -15.27 10.97 8.67
C VAL A 78 -15.69 9.52 8.66
N SER A 79 -14.73 8.62 8.46
CA SER A 79 -15.01 7.18 8.43
C SER A 79 -15.21 6.61 9.84
N SER A 80 -15.91 5.45 9.93
CA SER A 80 -16.07 4.73 11.20
C SER A 80 -14.73 4.29 11.80
N MET A 81 -13.74 3.95 10.98
CA MET A 81 -12.39 3.57 11.45
C MET A 81 -11.67 4.77 12.06
N GLU A 82 -11.79 5.96 11.47
CA GLU A 82 -11.22 7.19 12.03
C GLU A 82 -11.89 7.54 13.36
N MET A 83 -13.20 7.39 13.45
CA MET A 83 -13.94 7.59 14.71
C MET A 83 -13.45 6.65 15.81
N GLN A 84 -13.16 5.38 15.49
CA GLN A 84 -12.58 4.46 16.44
C GLN A 84 -11.15 4.86 16.85
N ALA A 85 -10.32 5.30 15.93
CA ALA A 85 -8.96 5.74 16.21
C ALA A 85 -8.92 7.01 17.10
N LEU A 86 -9.96 7.82 17.05
CA LEU A 86 -10.09 9.06 17.82
C LEU A 86 -10.77 8.88 19.20
N GLN A 87 -11.18 7.67 19.58
CA GLN A 87 -11.89 7.40 20.85
C GLN A 87 -11.11 7.75 22.12
N GLY A 88 -9.79 7.92 22.02
CA GLY A 88 -8.93 8.32 23.16
C GLY A 88 -8.84 9.84 23.39
N ILE A 89 -9.45 10.66 22.53
CA ILE A 89 -9.38 12.14 22.62
C ILE A 89 -10.53 12.64 23.50
N PRO A 90 -10.27 13.57 24.44
CA PRO A 90 -11.29 14.19 25.26
C PRO A 90 -12.40 14.85 24.41
N ALA A 91 -13.65 14.73 24.84
CA ALA A 91 -14.83 15.15 24.04
C ALA A 91 -14.84 16.65 23.68
N ASP A 92 -14.27 17.49 24.53
CA ASP A 92 -14.11 18.93 24.31
C ASP A 92 -13.14 19.28 23.18
N GLN A 93 -12.15 18.42 22.91
CA GLN A 93 -11.20 18.56 21.81
C GLN A 93 -11.67 17.81 20.56
N LEU A 94 -12.37 16.69 20.73
CA LEU A 94 -12.83 15.85 19.64
C LEU A 94 -13.88 16.53 18.76
N ALA A 95 -14.88 17.21 19.36
CA ALA A 95 -15.95 17.84 18.62
C ALA A 95 -15.45 18.94 17.65
N PRO A 96 -14.62 19.91 18.05
CA PRO A 96 -14.08 20.91 17.12
C PRO A 96 -13.12 20.30 16.08
N LEU A 97 -12.39 19.26 16.42
CA LEU A 97 -11.52 18.53 15.48
C LEU A 97 -12.34 17.89 14.36
N LEU A 98 -13.40 17.16 14.70
CA LEU A 98 -14.28 16.52 13.73
C LEU A 98 -14.99 17.54 12.84
N ALA A 99 -15.51 18.63 13.42
CA ALA A 99 -16.16 19.69 12.66
C ALA A 99 -15.20 20.33 11.64
N ASN A 100 -13.98 20.61 12.05
CA ASN A 100 -12.94 21.16 11.16
C ASN A 100 -12.54 20.16 10.06
N LEU A 101 -12.36 18.87 10.38
CA LEU A 101 -12.08 17.84 9.40
C LEU A 101 -13.19 17.69 8.37
N GLU A 102 -14.45 17.69 8.80
CA GLU A 102 -15.60 17.63 7.90
C GLU A 102 -15.69 18.86 7.00
N GLU A 103 -15.50 20.05 7.55
CA GLU A 103 -15.52 21.30 6.79
C GLU A 103 -14.43 21.33 5.71
N ILE A 104 -13.19 21.01 6.09
CA ILE A 104 -12.05 20.98 5.16
C ILE A 104 -12.30 19.95 4.05
N ARG A 105 -12.67 18.72 4.40
CA ARG A 105 -12.90 17.65 3.42
C ARG A 105 -14.06 17.96 2.49
N ARG A 106 -15.14 18.51 3.01
CA ARG A 106 -16.28 18.96 2.23
C ARG A 106 -15.90 20.09 1.27
N SER A 107 -15.12 21.05 1.73
CA SER A 107 -14.62 22.16 0.91
C SER A 107 -13.74 21.66 -0.24
N VAL A 108 -12.80 20.76 0.04
CA VAL A 108 -11.95 20.13 -0.99
C VAL A 108 -12.79 19.36 -2.01
N PHE A 109 -13.72 18.53 -1.54
CA PHE A 109 -14.60 17.75 -2.41
C PHE A 109 -15.45 18.65 -3.34
N THR A 110 -16.06 19.69 -2.77
CA THR A 110 -16.88 20.64 -3.53
C THR A 110 -16.06 21.42 -4.56
N SER A 111 -14.86 21.84 -4.18
CA SER A 111 -13.92 22.52 -5.07
C SER A 111 -13.49 21.62 -6.24
N ASP A 112 -13.20 20.36 -5.96
CA ASP A 112 -12.83 19.38 -7.00
C ASP A 112 -14.01 19.02 -7.92
N ALA A 113 -15.22 18.97 -7.38
CA ALA A 113 -16.43 18.76 -8.17
C ALA A 113 -16.68 19.93 -9.14
N TRP A 114 -16.54 21.18 -8.69
CA TRP A 114 -16.61 22.36 -9.57
C TRP A 114 -15.52 22.35 -10.64
N ARG A 115 -14.28 22.07 -10.28
CA ARG A 115 -13.18 21.96 -11.21
C ARG A 115 -13.49 20.91 -12.28
N SER A 116 -13.92 19.71 -11.90
CA SER A 116 -14.28 18.63 -12.82
C SER A 116 -15.42 19.05 -13.75
N PHE A 117 -16.45 19.70 -13.22
CA PHE A 117 -17.56 20.20 -14.01
C PHE A 117 -17.08 21.18 -15.10
N PHE A 118 -16.27 22.18 -14.76
CA PHE A 118 -15.79 23.15 -15.73
C PHE A 118 -14.88 22.54 -16.79
N ILE A 119 -14.00 21.59 -16.41
CA ILE A 119 -13.14 20.89 -17.34
C ILE A 119 -13.95 20.05 -18.33
N ILE A 120 -14.95 19.33 -17.85
CA ILE A 120 -15.88 18.55 -18.71
C ILE A 120 -16.64 19.48 -19.65
N MET A 121 -17.15 20.60 -19.17
CA MET A 121 -17.88 21.57 -19.99
C MET A 121 -17.01 22.19 -21.07
N ILE A 122 -15.80 22.61 -20.74
CA ILE A 122 -14.83 23.19 -21.71
C ILE A 122 -14.44 22.12 -22.76
N GLY A 123 -14.07 20.91 -22.33
CA GLY A 123 -13.72 19.81 -23.24
C GLY A 123 -14.86 19.44 -24.18
N THR A 124 -16.07 19.36 -23.63
CA THR A 124 -17.31 19.10 -24.40
C THR A 124 -17.57 20.21 -25.41
N ALA A 125 -17.46 21.48 -25.01
CA ALA A 125 -17.62 22.62 -25.90
C ALA A 125 -16.60 22.62 -27.05
N VAL A 126 -15.33 22.31 -26.78
CA VAL A 126 -14.28 22.20 -27.80
C VAL A 126 -14.62 21.11 -28.82
N LEU A 127 -15.03 19.92 -28.37
CA LEU A 127 -15.43 18.83 -29.23
C LEU A 127 -16.69 19.16 -30.04
N TRP A 128 -17.67 19.81 -29.43
CA TRP A 128 -18.89 20.25 -30.12
C TRP A 128 -18.60 21.27 -31.21
N LEU A 129 -17.78 22.29 -30.91
CA LEU A 129 -17.37 23.31 -31.89
C LEU A 129 -16.59 22.68 -33.06
N TYR A 130 -15.78 21.66 -32.81
CA TYR A 130 -15.11 20.89 -33.84
C TYR A 130 -16.09 20.14 -34.70
N GLY A 131 -17.06 19.41 -34.14
CA GLY A 131 -18.12 18.71 -34.85
C GLY A 131 -19.03 19.64 -35.65
N MET A 132 -19.13 20.93 -35.28
CA MET A 132 -19.81 21.98 -36.04
C MET A 132 -18.95 22.54 -37.18
N GLY A 133 -17.71 22.16 -37.33
CA GLY A 133 -16.77 22.70 -38.31
C GLY A 133 -16.24 24.10 -38.00
N LYS A 134 -16.44 24.59 -36.75
CA LYS A 134 -15.98 25.91 -36.33
C LYS A 134 -14.50 25.92 -35.88
N LEU A 135 -13.95 24.76 -35.50
CA LEU A 135 -12.56 24.59 -35.13
C LEU A 135 -11.83 23.64 -36.09
N LYS A 136 -10.55 23.93 -36.32
CA LYS A 136 -9.66 23.04 -37.08
C LYS A 136 -9.13 21.91 -36.17
N ALA A 137 -8.87 20.73 -36.71
CA ALA A 137 -8.39 19.56 -35.98
C ALA A 137 -7.15 19.86 -35.10
N LYS A 138 -6.15 20.58 -35.65
CA LYS A 138 -4.95 20.94 -34.88
C LYS A 138 -5.25 21.83 -33.67
N VAL A 139 -6.19 22.77 -33.78
CA VAL A 139 -6.59 23.67 -32.69
C VAL A 139 -7.35 22.86 -31.63
N THR A 140 -8.24 21.97 -32.04
CA THR A 140 -8.99 21.09 -31.13
C THR A 140 -8.06 20.21 -30.32
N ILE A 141 -7.11 19.54 -30.96
CA ILE A 141 -6.13 18.68 -30.26
C ILE A 141 -5.29 19.50 -29.28
N LEU A 142 -4.80 20.66 -29.72
CA LEU A 142 -4.00 21.53 -28.85
C LEU A 142 -4.82 22.03 -27.65
N ALA A 143 -6.05 22.45 -27.86
CA ALA A 143 -6.94 22.92 -26.79
C ALA A 143 -7.22 21.82 -25.76
N LEU A 144 -7.51 20.60 -26.21
CA LEU A 144 -7.71 19.46 -25.31
C LEU A 144 -6.42 19.06 -24.58
N ALA A 145 -5.28 19.08 -25.27
CA ALA A 145 -3.98 18.78 -24.64
C ALA A 145 -3.63 19.81 -23.56
N VAL A 146 -3.84 21.10 -23.83
CA VAL A 146 -3.60 22.17 -22.85
C VAL A 146 -4.57 22.03 -21.66
N LEU A 147 -5.84 21.71 -21.92
CA LEU A 147 -6.84 21.48 -20.85
C LEU A 147 -6.43 20.31 -19.94
N CYS A 148 -6.06 19.18 -20.52
CA CYS A 148 -5.57 18.02 -19.77
C CYS A 148 -4.28 18.35 -18.99
N LEU A 149 -3.34 19.04 -19.62
CA LEU A 149 -2.08 19.43 -18.97
C LEU A 149 -2.33 20.37 -17.78
N ALA A 150 -3.19 21.36 -17.93
CA ALA A 150 -3.54 22.32 -16.87
C ALA A 150 -4.22 21.62 -15.69
N ASP A 151 -5.14 20.68 -15.97
CA ASP A 151 -5.81 19.90 -14.95
C ASP A 151 -4.81 19.01 -14.19
N MET A 152 -4.09 18.18 -14.90
CA MET A 152 -3.11 17.27 -14.29
C MET A 152 -2.01 18.00 -13.54
N TRP A 153 -1.53 19.13 -14.07
CA TRP A 153 -0.53 19.95 -13.40
C TRP A 153 -1.04 20.48 -12.06
N SER A 154 -2.26 21.02 -12.04
CA SER A 154 -2.87 21.54 -10.81
C SER A 154 -3.07 20.47 -9.74
N VAL A 155 -3.47 19.26 -10.14
CA VAL A 155 -3.64 18.11 -9.23
C VAL A 155 -2.28 17.59 -8.75
N ASN A 156 -1.34 17.40 -9.67
CA ASN A 156 -0.02 16.87 -9.32
C ASN A 156 0.72 17.76 -8.31
N LYS A 157 0.58 19.10 -8.43
CA LYS A 157 1.19 20.04 -7.48
C LYS A 157 0.64 19.93 -6.04
N ARG A 158 -0.51 19.31 -5.82
CA ARG A 158 -1.01 18.99 -4.47
C ARG A 158 -0.21 17.88 -3.80
N TYR A 159 0.31 16.93 -4.60
CA TYR A 159 1.04 15.75 -4.13
C TYR A 159 2.55 15.89 -4.27
N LEU A 160 3.00 16.64 -5.28
CA LEU A 160 4.42 16.88 -5.60
C LEU A 160 4.68 18.38 -5.63
N TYR A 161 4.79 18.99 -4.46
CA TYR A 161 5.16 20.39 -4.30
C TYR A 161 6.68 20.55 -4.13
N ASP A 162 7.17 21.75 -4.29
CA ASP A 162 8.59 22.01 -4.48
C ASP A 162 9.46 21.59 -3.28
N ASP A 163 8.95 21.66 -2.06
CA ASP A 163 9.65 21.24 -0.83
C ASP A 163 9.95 19.72 -0.76
N GLN A 164 9.29 18.92 -1.59
CA GLN A 164 9.54 17.49 -1.68
C GLN A 164 10.70 17.12 -2.60
N PHE A 165 11.19 18.09 -3.38
CA PHE A 165 12.35 17.88 -4.24
C PHE A 165 13.62 18.22 -3.47
N VAL A 166 14.45 17.21 -3.29
CA VAL A 166 15.75 17.35 -2.62
C VAL A 166 16.89 17.24 -3.62
N GLU A 167 18.04 17.83 -3.28
CA GLU A 167 19.23 17.68 -4.11
C GLU A 167 19.69 16.21 -4.15
N LYS A 168 20.22 15.78 -5.29
CA LYS A 168 20.71 14.42 -5.51
C LYS A 168 21.70 13.95 -4.42
N VAL A 169 22.58 14.83 -3.99
CA VAL A 169 23.55 14.54 -2.92
C VAL A 169 22.86 14.19 -1.60
N GLN A 170 21.76 14.86 -1.28
CA GLN A 170 20.99 14.58 -0.08
C GLN A 170 20.28 13.23 -0.18
N GLN A 171 19.71 12.92 -1.34
CA GLN A 171 19.11 11.63 -1.64
C GLN A 171 20.14 10.50 -1.55
N ASP A 172 21.31 10.65 -2.19
CA ASP A 172 22.38 9.64 -2.17
C ASP A 172 22.90 9.41 -0.74
N ASN A 173 22.91 10.44 0.12
CA ASN A 173 23.28 10.30 1.53
C ASN A 173 22.26 9.51 2.35
N SER A 174 20.97 9.58 2.01
CA SER A 174 19.90 8.84 2.70
C SER A 174 20.02 7.32 2.51
N PHE A 175 20.70 6.88 1.45
CA PHE A 175 20.92 5.47 1.13
C PHE A 175 22.34 4.98 1.45
N LYS A 176 23.13 5.73 2.20
CA LYS A 176 24.44 5.24 2.65
C LYS A 176 24.25 4.22 3.77
N PRO A 177 25.04 3.11 3.75
CA PRO A 177 24.97 2.12 4.80
C PRO A 177 25.43 2.72 6.13
N THR A 178 24.67 2.51 7.18
CA THR A 178 25.06 2.86 8.56
C THR A 178 26.19 1.98 9.04
N GLU A 179 26.79 2.32 10.16
CA GLU A 179 27.81 1.43 10.79
C GLU A 179 27.21 0.08 11.16
N THR A 180 25.93 0.03 11.54
CA THR A 180 25.17 -1.19 11.77
C THR A 180 25.06 -2.03 10.52
N ASP A 181 24.68 -1.41 9.38
CA ASP A 181 24.59 -2.10 8.10
C ASP A 181 25.94 -2.66 7.67
N LYS A 182 27.01 -1.88 7.82
CA LYS A 182 28.38 -2.33 7.48
C LYS A 182 28.79 -3.54 8.31
N ALA A 183 28.46 -3.54 9.59
CA ALA A 183 28.75 -4.67 10.49
C ALA A 183 27.99 -5.94 10.05
N ILE A 184 26.71 -5.82 9.67
CA ILE A 184 25.91 -6.94 9.16
C ILE A 184 26.44 -7.41 7.81
N LEU A 185 26.77 -6.51 6.90
CA LEU A 185 27.31 -6.82 5.56
C LEU A 185 28.70 -7.47 5.60
N ALA A 186 29.41 -7.35 6.71
CA ALA A 186 30.66 -8.08 6.93
C ALA A 186 30.46 -9.59 7.13
N ASP A 187 29.27 -10.02 7.57
CA ASP A 187 28.90 -11.44 7.64
C ASP A 187 28.65 -11.97 6.20
N LYS A 188 29.49 -12.90 5.74
CA LYS A 188 29.40 -13.49 4.41
C LYS A 188 28.54 -14.75 4.35
N THR A 189 27.84 -15.08 5.43
CA THR A 189 26.86 -16.16 5.41
C THR A 189 25.75 -15.84 4.42
N LEU A 190 25.40 -16.83 3.60
CA LEU A 190 24.36 -16.67 2.60
C LEU A 190 22.96 -16.77 3.20
N ASP A 191 22.05 -16.01 2.61
CA ASP A 191 20.61 -16.18 2.78
C ASP A 191 20.04 -16.06 4.19
N PHE A 192 20.59 -15.22 5.06
CA PHE A 192 19.96 -14.83 6.31
C PHE A 192 19.06 -13.58 6.14
N ARG A 193 18.17 -13.36 7.09
CA ARG A 193 17.30 -12.17 7.14
C ARG A 193 17.64 -11.28 8.33
N VAL A 194 17.22 -10.02 8.19
CA VAL A 194 17.42 -8.97 9.20
C VAL A 194 16.07 -8.40 9.60
N LEU A 195 15.86 -8.20 10.89
CA LEU A 195 14.70 -7.53 11.46
C LEU A 195 15.12 -6.19 12.08
N ASN A 196 14.60 -5.10 11.54
CA ASN A 196 14.85 -3.76 12.07
C ASN A 196 13.80 -3.41 13.13
N LEU A 197 14.24 -3.26 14.37
CA LEU A 197 13.42 -2.87 15.53
C LEU A 197 13.56 -1.37 15.86
N ALA A 198 14.41 -0.63 15.13
CA ALA A 198 14.68 0.77 15.41
C ALA A 198 13.68 1.76 14.78
N GLY A 199 12.74 1.28 13.98
CA GLY A 199 11.77 2.11 13.30
C GLY A 199 10.45 1.38 13.04
N ASN A 200 9.68 1.90 12.09
CA ASN A 200 8.44 1.24 11.66
C ASN A 200 8.78 0.07 10.73
N THR A 201 9.03 -1.10 11.29
CA THR A 201 9.53 -2.31 10.63
C THR A 201 8.80 -2.65 9.33
N PHE A 202 7.48 -2.49 9.29
CA PHE A 202 6.65 -2.90 8.13
C PHE A 202 6.26 -1.74 7.21
N ASN A 203 6.78 -0.54 7.48
CA ASN A 203 6.45 0.66 6.70
C ASN A 203 7.70 1.49 6.32
N GLU A 204 8.87 0.84 6.20
CA GLU A 204 10.13 1.44 5.77
C GLU A 204 10.81 0.58 4.71
N ASN A 205 11.76 1.13 3.94
CA ASN A 205 12.43 0.47 2.82
C ASN A 205 13.95 0.41 2.98
N THR A 206 14.53 1.18 3.90
CA THR A 206 15.98 1.34 4.06
C THR A 206 16.67 0.03 4.41
N THR A 207 16.04 -0.76 5.29
CA THR A 207 16.57 -2.09 5.65
C THR A 207 16.60 -3.01 4.45
N SER A 208 15.53 -3.01 3.62
CA SER A 208 15.43 -3.86 2.43
C SER A 208 16.42 -3.46 1.33
N TYR A 209 16.95 -2.24 1.37
CA TYR A 209 17.96 -1.78 0.42
C TYR A 209 19.30 -2.49 0.60
N TRP A 210 19.68 -2.77 1.85
CA TRP A 210 20.96 -3.40 2.20
C TRP A 210 20.86 -4.87 2.56
N HIS A 211 19.70 -5.31 3.06
CA HIS A 211 19.52 -6.63 3.66
C HIS A 211 18.25 -7.32 3.18
N LYS A 212 18.20 -8.65 3.26
CA LYS A 212 16.96 -9.42 3.16
C LYS A 212 16.14 -9.18 4.42
N SER A 213 15.20 -8.22 4.37
CA SER A 213 14.41 -7.80 5.52
C SER A 213 13.23 -8.74 5.80
N ILE A 214 12.92 -8.95 7.08
CA ILE A 214 11.64 -9.50 7.54
C ILE A 214 10.52 -8.48 7.35
N GLY A 215 10.84 -7.19 7.50
CA GLY A 215 9.92 -6.08 7.36
C GLY A 215 9.86 -5.51 5.94
N GLY A 216 9.60 -4.22 5.88
CA GLY A 216 9.51 -3.46 4.65
C GLY A 216 8.07 -3.21 4.19
N TYR A 217 7.89 -2.10 3.48
CA TYR A 217 6.61 -1.76 2.85
C TYR A 217 6.52 -2.37 1.46
N HIS A 218 5.46 -3.13 1.20
CA HIS A 218 5.14 -3.63 -0.13
C HIS A 218 3.62 -3.65 -0.34
N ALA A 219 3.14 -2.94 -1.35
CA ALA A 219 1.71 -2.84 -1.64
C ALA A 219 1.07 -4.20 -2.01
N ALA A 220 1.82 -5.05 -2.72
CA ALA A 220 1.41 -6.41 -3.11
C ALA A 220 1.92 -7.48 -2.14
N LYS A 221 2.05 -7.18 -0.84
CA LYS A 221 2.41 -8.16 0.18
C LYS A 221 1.37 -9.29 0.20
N LEU A 222 1.83 -10.53 0.18
CA LEU A 222 0.96 -11.69 0.28
C LEU A 222 0.15 -11.64 1.58
N ARG A 223 -1.14 -11.89 1.51
CA ARG A 223 -2.03 -11.92 2.67
C ARG A 223 -1.57 -12.93 3.71
N ARG A 224 -1.12 -14.11 3.29
CA ARG A 224 -0.51 -15.13 4.16
C ARG A 224 0.64 -14.58 5.02
N TYR A 225 1.48 -13.70 4.44
CA TYR A 225 2.57 -13.08 5.18
C TYR A 225 2.05 -11.99 6.12
N GLN A 226 1.01 -11.26 5.72
CA GLN A 226 0.36 -10.29 6.60
C GLN A 226 -0.26 -10.98 7.83
N GLU A 227 -0.93 -12.11 7.64
CA GLU A 227 -1.48 -12.93 8.73
C GLU A 227 -0.35 -13.42 9.66
N MET A 228 0.77 -13.87 9.11
CA MET A 228 1.96 -14.23 9.91
C MET A 228 2.50 -13.06 10.74
N ILE A 229 2.46 -11.84 10.18
CA ILE A 229 2.86 -10.62 10.90
C ILE A 229 1.91 -10.35 12.07
N GLU A 230 0.62 -10.44 11.84
CA GLU A 230 -0.43 -10.11 12.80
C GLU A 230 -0.48 -11.12 13.96
N GLU A 231 -0.44 -12.41 13.64
CA GLU A 231 -0.59 -13.47 14.62
C GLU A 231 0.72 -13.77 15.40
N HIS A 232 1.88 -13.69 14.76
CA HIS A 232 3.13 -14.13 15.36
C HIS A 232 4.21 -13.05 15.43
N ILE A 233 4.62 -12.49 14.26
CA ILE A 233 5.84 -11.69 14.19
C ILE A 233 5.75 -10.45 15.08
N SER A 234 4.59 -9.76 15.11
CA SER A 234 4.39 -8.56 15.92
C SER A 234 4.54 -8.84 17.43
N THR A 235 4.00 -9.97 17.87
CA THR A 235 4.11 -10.41 19.27
C THR A 235 5.55 -10.81 19.61
N GLU A 236 6.20 -11.57 18.74
CA GLU A 236 7.59 -11.97 18.93
C GLU A 236 8.56 -10.78 18.90
N MET A 237 8.33 -9.76 18.08
CA MET A 237 9.12 -8.52 18.07
C MET A 237 9.13 -7.84 19.44
N ASN A 238 7.96 -7.73 20.08
CA ASN A 238 7.85 -7.19 21.43
C ASN A 238 8.61 -8.06 22.45
N GLY A 239 8.51 -9.38 22.29
CA GLY A 239 9.23 -10.36 23.10
C GLY A 239 10.74 -10.24 22.96
N VAL A 240 11.25 -10.12 21.73
CA VAL A 240 12.67 -9.90 21.45
C VAL A 240 13.17 -8.61 22.11
N PHE A 241 12.41 -7.53 21.97
CA PHE A 241 12.79 -6.23 22.54
C PHE A 241 12.97 -6.31 24.05
N LYS A 242 12.04 -6.95 24.74
CA LYS A 242 12.10 -7.19 26.18
C LYS A 242 13.26 -8.10 26.56
N ALA A 243 13.37 -9.26 25.91
CA ALA A 243 14.40 -10.25 26.21
C ALA A 243 15.83 -9.74 26.00
N VAL A 244 16.06 -8.99 24.92
CA VAL A 244 17.35 -8.34 24.64
C VAL A 244 17.69 -7.30 25.71
N SER A 245 16.72 -6.49 26.13
CA SER A 245 16.92 -5.48 27.17
C SER A 245 17.24 -6.12 28.51
N GLU A 246 16.53 -7.17 28.91
CA GLU A 246 16.76 -7.90 30.16
C GLU A 246 18.10 -8.67 30.18
N ALA A 247 18.51 -9.19 29.00
CA ALA A 247 19.78 -9.90 28.84
C ALA A 247 20.99 -8.98 28.67
N GLY A 248 20.79 -7.66 28.67
CA GLY A 248 21.87 -6.69 28.44
C GLY A 248 22.50 -6.79 27.04
N GLY A 249 21.72 -7.22 26.06
CA GLY A 249 22.17 -7.41 24.66
C GLY A 249 22.77 -8.79 24.33
N ASP A 250 22.92 -9.66 25.35
CA ASP A 250 23.49 -11.00 25.17
C ASP A 250 22.42 -12.04 24.80
N MET A 251 22.25 -12.28 23.50
CA MET A 251 21.28 -13.23 22.97
C MET A 251 21.53 -14.70 23.32
N GLN A 252 22.72 -15.06 23.81
CA GLN A 252 22.98 -16.43 24.28
C GLN A 252 22.26 -16.73 25.60
N LYS A 253 21.88 -15.71 26.35
CA LYS A 253 21.10 -15.82 27.58
C LYS A 253 19.60 -15.88 27.35
N VAL A 254 19.15 -15.60 26.12
CA VAL A 254 17.74 -15.59 25.75
C VAL A 254 17.32 -16.97 25.26
N ALA A 255 16.19 -17.48 25.79
CA ALA A 255 15.67 -18.78 25.34
C ALA A 255 15.14 -18.74 23.90
N PRO A 256 15.45 -19.71 23.05
CA PRO A 256 14.98 -19.75 21.65
C PRO A 256 13.46 -19.83 21.52
N SER A 257 12.77 -20.33 22.53
CA SER A 257 11.29 -20.46 22.56
C SER A 257 10.56 -19.13 22.65
N GLY A 258 11.26 -18.00 22.88
CA GLY A 258 10.63 -16.68 22.97
C GLY A 258 10.24 -16.09 21.61
N PHE A 259 10.82 -16.58 20.51
CA PHE A 259 10.58 -16.08 19.14
C PHE A 259 10.81 -17.17 18.07
N PRO A 260 10.03 -18.28 18.17
CA PRO A 260 10.21 -19.44 17.29
C PRO A 260 9.96 -19.13 15.81
N VAL A 261 9.03 -18.25 15.47
CA VAL A 261 8.73 -17.88 14.09
C VAL A 261 9.86 -17.03 13.50
N LEU A 262 10.43 -16.10 14.24
CA LEU A 262 11.60 -15.33 13.78
C LEU A 262 12.82 -16.24 13.56
N ASN A 263 13.00 -17.28 14.39
CA ASN A 263 14.06 -18.28 14.20
C ASN A 263 13.81 -19.11 12.93
N MET A 264 12.57 -19.55 12.70
CA MET A 264 12.12 -20.26 11.51
C MET A 264 12.31 -19.43 10.23
N LEU A 265 12.06 -18.11 10.30
CA LEU A 265 12.27 -17.17 9.20
C LEU A 265 13.75 -16.84 8.96
N ASN A 266 14.68 -17.49 9.65
CA ASN A 266 16.12 -17.26 9.55
C ASN A 266 16.53 -15.82 9.86
N THR A 267 15.94 -15.21 10.91
CA THR A 267 16.24 -13.85 11.35
C THR A 267 17.56 -13.87 12.14
N ARG A 268 18.67 -13.65 11.44
CA ARG A 268 20.03 -13.76 12.01
C ARG A 268 20.48 -12.51 12.74
N TYR A 269 19.98 -11.33 12.34
CA TYR A 269 20.30 -10.06 12.98
C TYR A 269 19.06 -9.27 13.32
N PHE A 270 19.09 -8.67 14.51
CA PHE A 270 18.16 -7.63 14.93
C PHE A 270 18.91 -6.30 14.90
N ILE A 271 18.36 -5.29 14.22
CA ILE A 271 18.84 -3.91 14.33
C ILE A 271 18.12 -3.27 15.51
N PHE A 272 18.86 -3.03 16.58
CA PHE A 272 18.31 -2.55 17.84
C PHE A 272 18.55 -1.05 18.02
N PRO A 273 17.56 -0.27 18.48
CA PRO A 273 17.74 1.16 18.70
C PRO A 273 18.57 1.42 19.97
N LEU A 274 19.41 2.44 19.88
CA LEU A 274 20.16 3.01 21.00
C LEU A 274 19.74 4.48 21.20
N GLN A 275 20.13 5.05 22.34
CA GLN A 275 19.93 6.48 22.60
C GLN A 275 20.63 7.34 21.53
N GLY A 276 20.01 8.49 21.20
CA GLY A 276 20.54 9.42 20.21
C GLY A 276 20.37 8.98 18.75
N GLY A 277 19.40 8.10 18.45
CA GLY A 277 19.09 7.67 17.08
C GLY A 277 20.12 6.72 16.46
N LYS A 278 21.05 6.21 17.23
CA LYS A 278 22.01 5.19 16.79
C LYS A 278 21.36 3.80 16.84
N THR A 279 21.95 2.88 16.09
CA THR A 279 21.53 1.47 16.10
C THR A 279 22.73 0.55 16.31
N VAL A 280 22.45 -0.68 16.73
CA VAL A 280 23.45 -1.73 16.90
C VAL A 280 22.91 -3.04 16.34
N PRO A 281 23.75 -3.85 15.66
CA PRO A 281 23.36 -5.18 15.22
C PRO A 281 23.50 -6.17 16.36
N ILE A 282 22.43 -6.89 16.67
CA ILE A 282 22.42 -7.98 17.65
C ILE A 282 22.24 -9.29 16.90
N ARG A 283 23.21 -10.20 17.05
CA ARG A 283 23.18 -11.50 16.37
C ARG A 283 22.27 -12.46 17.13
N ASN A 284 21.35 -13.08 16.39
CA ASN A 284 20.54 -14.20 16.88
C ASN A 284 21.27 -15.54 16.63
N PRO A 285 21.65 -16.30 17.68
CA PRO A 285 22.28 -17.60 17.52
C PRO A 285 21.29 -18.74 17.25
N HIS A 286 19.98 -18.50 17.37
CA HIS A 286 18.93 -19.53 17.38
C HIS A 286 18.25 -19.72 16.02
N THR A 287 18.77 -19.14 14.95
CA THR A 287 18.19 -19.28 13.61
C THR A 287 18.28 -20.71 13.09
N LEU A 288 17.20 -21.18 12.44
CA LEU A 288 17.13 -22.54 11.89
C LEU A 288 17.76 -22.67 10.48
N GLY A 289 18.21 -21.55 9.91
CA GLY A 289 18.78 -21.53 8.57
C GLY A 289 17.71 -21.53 7.46
N ASN A 290 18.11 -21.86 6.25
CA ASN A 290 17.22 -21.87 5.08
C ASN A 290 16.44 -23.17 4.93
N ALA A 291 16.94 -24.27 5.50
CA ALA A 291 16.31 -25.57 5.54
C ALA A 291 16.87 -26.38 6.71
N TRP A 292 16.01 -27.15 7.35
CA TRP A 292 16.41 -28.04 8.46
C TRP A 292 15.49 -29.27 8.47
N PHE A 293 15.96 -30.34 9.09
CA PHE A 293 15.17 -31.54 9.31
C PHE A 293 14.40 -31.43 10.61
N VAL A 294 13.17 -31.92 10.59
CA VAL A 294 12.32 -32.04 11.77
C VAL A 294 12.14 -33.48 12.19
N ASN A 295 11.84 -33.73 13.44
CA ASN A 295 11.63 -35.07 13.99
C ASN A 295 10.18 -35.54 13.87
N GLU A 296 9.23 -34.59 13.74
CA GLU A 296 7.81 -34.86 13.78
C GLU A 296 7.06 -33.99 12.78
N VAL A 297 5.98 -34.54 12.22
CA VAL A 297 5.03 -33.81 11.38
C VAL A 297 3.65 -33.87 12.04
N GLN A 298 3.13 -32.71 12.44
CA GLN A 298 1.77 -32.57 12.94
C GLN A 298 0.83 -32.21 11.77
N TYR A 299 -0.19 -33.04 11.56
CA TYR A 299 -1.21 -32.78 10.55
C TYR A 299 -2.39 -32.05 11.15
N VAL A 300 -2.87 -31.03 10.42
CA VAL A 300 -4.02 -30.18 10.79
C VAL A 300 -5.06 -30.13 9.66
N ASP A 301 -6.29 -29.70 9.94
CA ASP A 301 -7.39 -29.81 8.99
C ASP A 301 -7.48 -28.63 8.01
N ASN A 302 -6.87 -27.50 8.34
CA ASN A 302 -6.96 -26.27 7.54
C ASN A 302 -5.83 -25.27 7.85
N ALA A 303 -5.75 -24.21 7.04
CA ALA A 303 -4.71 -23.19 7.16
C ALA A 303 -4.79 -22.38 8.47
N ASN A 304 -5.97 -22.21 9.06
CA ASN A 304 -6.10 -21.51 10.34
C ASN A 304 -5.45 -22.34 11.46
N GLU A 305 -5.66 -23.65 11.44
CA GLU A 305 -5.00 -24.55 12.39
C GLU A 305 -3.48 -24.63 12.16
N GLU A 306 -3.01 -24.49 10.89
CA GLU A 306 -1.58 -24.39 10.61
C GLU A 306 -0.94 -23.16 11.32
N ILE A 307 -1.54 -22.00 11.19
CA ILE A 307 -1.01 -20.77 11.79
C ILE A 307 -1.12 -20.81 13.32
N ASP A 308 -2.25 -21.31 13.86
CA ASP A 308 -2.46 -21.43 15.31
C ASP A 308 -1.48 -22.43 15.96
N ALA A 309 -1.11 -23.47 15.27
CA ALA A 309 -0.19 -24.48 15.79
C ALA A 309 1.21 -23.92 16.05
N LEU A 310 1.64 -22.91 15.31
CA LEU A 310 2.93 -22.25 15.51
C LEU A 310 3.10 -21.61 16.89
N HIS A 311 2.01 -21.32 17.61
CA HIS A 311 2.06 -20.85 18.99
C HIS A 311 2.47 -21.95 19.99
N ARG A 312 2.36 -23.22 19.61
CA ARG A 312 2.45 -24.38 20.52
C ARG A 312 3.58 -25.34 20.20
N ILE A 313 4.11 -25.31 19.00
CA ILE A 313 5.18 -26.20 18.55
C ILE A 313 6.56 -25.54 18.71
N ASP A 314 7.58 -26.40 18.70
CA ASP A 314 8.96 -26.02 18.46
C ASP A 314 9.28 -26.26 16.97
N PRO A 315 9.37 -25.20 16.14
CA PRO A 315 9.59 -25.41 14.69
C PRO A 315 10.95 -26.04 14.37
N ALA A 316 11.88 -26.06 15.32
CA ALA A 316 13.14 -26.79 15.15
C ALA A 316 12.95 -28.31 15.16
N LYS A 317 11.84 -28.82 15.71
CA LYS A 317 11.56 -30.24 15.90
C LYS A 317 10.33 -30.74 15.17
N THR A 318 9.33 -29.88 15.04
CA THR A 318 8.01 -30.25 14.52
C THR A 318 7.62 -29.36 13.35
N ALA A 319 7.20 -29.95 12.22
CA ALA A 319 6.54 -29.25 11.14
C ALA A 319 5.02 -29.40 11.24
N VAL A 320 4.28 -28.36 10.83
CA VAL A 320 2.81 -28.41 10.72
C VAL A 320 2.45 -28.44 9.25
N VAL A 321 1.54 -29.33 8.87
CA VAL A 321 1.13 -29.56 7.49
C VAL A 321 -0.38 -29.79 7.41
N ASP A 322 -1.06 -29.09 6.51
CA ASP A 322 -2.47 -29.35 6.20
C ASP A 322 -2.64 -30.78 5.65
N LYS A 323 -3.58 -31.53 6.18
CA LYS A 323 -3.87 -32.95 5.80
C LYS A 323 -4.03 -33.17 4.31
N LYS A 324 -4.47 -32.15 3.55
CA LYS A 324 -4.58 -32.25 2.08
C LYS A 324 -3.25 -32.54 1.38
N PHE A 325 -2.13 -32.19 2.01
CA PHE A 325 -0.79 -32.45 1.51
C PHE A 325 -0.14 -33.72 2.08
N SER A 326 -0.86 -34.48 2.89
CA SER A 326 -0.31 -35.66 3.59
C SER A 326 0.28 -36.71 2.64
N ALA A 327 -0.26 -36.84 1.41
CA ALA A 327 0.27 -37.75 0.40
C ALA A 327 1.63 -37.32 -0.19
N GLU A 328 1.95 -36.03 -0.08
CA GLU A 328 3.20 -35.46 -0.62
C GLU A 328 4.33 -35.52 0.41
N VAL A 329 4.00 -35.58 1.69
CA VAL A 329 4.96 -35.64 2.79
C VAL A 329 5.43 -37.07 2.98
N LYS A 330 6.64 -37.38 2.49
CA LYS A 330 7.26 -38.68 2.73
C LYS A 330 8.01 -38.65 4.05
N SER A 331 7.72 -39.58 4.94
CA SER A 331 8.62 -39.86 6.08
C SER A 331 9.98 -40.35 5.58
N ALA A 332 11.04 -39.75 6.08
CA ALA A 332 12.38 -40.27 5.82
C ALA A 332 12.61 -41.62 6.52
#